data_a7e45983e2b55cf2e12284e3146e6a9d
#
_entry.id   a7e45983e2b55cf2e12284e3146e6a9d
#
_cell.length_a   1.000
_cell.length_b   1.000
_cell.length_c   1.000
_cell.angle_alpha   90.00
_cell.angle_beta   90.00
_cell.angle_gamma   90.00
#
_symmetry.space_group_name_H-M   'P 1'
#
loop_
_entity.id
_entity.type
_entity.pdbx_description
1 polymer ?
#
loop_
_entity_poly.entity_id
_entity_poly.type
_entity_poly.pdbx_seq_one_letter_code
_entity_poly.pdbx_strand_id
1 'polypeptide(L)'
;MTRRHFFQSGANVLGAAALGTLLGMDNKATAAGSKTGTRAALPETHFPAKAKQVIYLHMVGGPPQMDLFDYKPKMNDMYDKDLPESIRNGQRLTTMTSGQARFPIAPSKYKFAQYGKSGMWLSELLPWKAKMADDMCFIRSMHTEAINHEPAITYMQTGNQVTGRPCLGAWTSYGLGTLNENLPTFVVLVAQPSNTEQVQAISARLWSAGYLPGEHAGVSFRAKGDPILYINNPPGVSSDLRRKTLDGLKKLNEMQHEQLGDADIQTRIQQYEMAYRMQTSVPDLTDIAKEPESTFKLYGDDAKKPGTFANSVLMARRLVERGTRFVQIYHNNWDTHGNVAGRLPSQCKDVDQACYGLIQDLKHKGMLDSTLVIWGGEFGRTVYSQGGLSKTNYGRDHHPRCFTMWMAGGGSRGGQAYGETDDFSYNITKNPCNVHDFHATVLHLLGIDNERFTFKSSGLDQKMTGVEPAKVIKDLLA
;
A
#
# COMPACT_ATOMS: atom_id res chain seq x y z
N MET A 1 8.50 14.79 -38.44
CA MET A 1 8.07 16.02 -37.72
C MET A 1 7.80 15.66 -36.27
N THR A 2 8.51 16.27 -35.34
CA THR A 2 8.31 15.98 -33.90
C THR A 2 7.06 16.69 -33.40
N ARG A 3 6.34 16.10 -32.40
CA ARG A 3 5.15 16.69 -31.74
C ARG A 3 5.33 18.16 -31.35
N ARG A 4 6.56 18.56 -31.02
CA ARG A 4 6.93 19.94 -30.66
C ARG A 4 6.81 20.91 -31.84
N HIS A 5 7.06 20.46 -33.07
CA HIS A 5 6.96 21.27 -34.28
C HIS A 5 5.51 21.47 -34.75
N PHE A 6 4.65 20.49 -34.52
CA PHE A 6 3.22 20.57 -34.80
C PHE A 6 2.52 21.63 -33.92
N PHE A 7 2.93 21.73 -32.65
CA PHE A 7 2.36 22.72 -31.73
C PHE A 7 2.92 24.13 -31.92
N GLN A 8 4.09 24.30 -32.54
CA GLN A 8 4.68 25.63 -32.77
C GLN A 8 4.25 26.32 -34.08
N SER A 9 3.88 25.58 -35.10
CA SER A 9 3.68 26.14 -36.44
C SER A 9 2.24 26.12 -36.98
N GLY A 10 1.30 25.35 -36.41
CA GLY A 10 -0.06 25.25 -36.93
C GLY A 10 -1.19 25.57 -35.95
N ALA A 11 -0.92 25.56 -34.66
CA ALA A 11 -1.93 25.66 -33.62
C ALA A 11 -2.35 27.10 -33.24
N ASN A 12 -1.54 28.11 -33.62
CA ASN A 12 -1.76 29.47 -33.10
C ASN A 12 -2.89 30.25 -33.77
N VAL A 13 -3.32 29.88 -34.95
CA VAL A 13 -4.40 30.62 -35.66
C VAL A 13 -5.72 29.87 -35.63
N LEU A 14 -5.74 28.58 -35.91
CA LEU A 14 -6.95 27.75 -35.86
C LEU A 14 -7.42 27.46 -34.44
N GLY A 15 -6.47 27.22 -33.53
CA GLY A 15 -6.79 27.01 -32.10
C GLY A 15 -7.32 28.26 -31.42
N ALA A 16 -6.78 29.44 -31.73
CA ALA A 16 -7.26 30.71 -31.21
C ALA A 16 -8.63 31.09 -31.79
N ALA A 17 -8.88 30.84 -33.07
CA ALA A 17 -10.19 31.07 -33.70
C ALA A 17 -11.26 30.12 -33.19
N ALA A 18 -10.96 28.82 -33.00
CA ALA A 18 -11.88 27.86 -32.41
C ALA A 18 -12.17 28.16 -30.94
N LEU A 19 -11.17 28.58 -30.18
CA LEU A 19 -11.34 28.98 -28.78
C LEU A 19 -12.16 30.28 -28.68
N GLY A 20 -11.95 31.25 -29.56
CA GLY A 20 -12.70 32.48 -29.62
C GLY A 20 -14.19 32.30 -29.93
N THR A 21 -14.52 31.35 -30.81
CA THR A 21 -15.94 30.99 -31.12
C THR A 21 -16.60 30.22 -29.97
N LEU A 22 -15.86 29.38 -29.26
CA LEU A 22 -16.36 28.64 -28.09
C LEU A 22 -16.56 29.54 -26.86
N LEU A 23 -15.74 30.57 -26.69
CA LEU A 23 -15.84 31.56 -25.58
C LEU A 23 -16.91 32.61 -25.83
N GLY A 24 -17.37 32.80 -27.07
CA GLY A 24 -18.42 33.80 -27.43
C GLY A 24 -19.85 33.23 -27.42
N MET A 25 -20.05 31.99 -27.18
CA MET A 25 -21.38 31.38 -27.04
C MET A 25 -21.86 31.41 -25.57
N ASP A 26 -22.35 32.57 -25.15
CA ASP A 26 -23.20 32.69 -23.95
C ASP A 26 -24.53 31.95 -24.22
N ASN A 27 -24.60 30.71 -23.90
CA ASN A 27 -25.87 30.02 -23.71
C ASN A 27 -25.95 29.51 -22.28
N LYS A 28 -26.92 30.02 -21.55
CA LYS A 28 -27.37 29.59 -20.24
C LYS A 28 -27.67 28.07 -20.25
N ALA A 29 -26.64 27.26 -20.13
CA ALA A 29 -26.81 25.88 -19.70
C ALA A 29 -26.92 25.93 -18.17
N THR A 30 -28.10 25.73 -17.64
CA THR A 30 -28.32 25.41 -16.24
C THR A 30 -27.38 24.28 -15.85
N ALA A 31 -26.41 24.60 -15.03
CA ALA A 31 -25.48 23.62 -14.46
C ALA A 31 -26.27 22.66 -13.56
N ALA A 32 -26.77 21.58 -14.12
CA ALA A 32 -26.99 20.37 -13.34
C ALA A 32 -25.62 19.96 -12.83
N GLY A 33 -25.36 20.12 -11.53
CA GLY A 33 -24.09 19.85 -10.91
C GLY A 33 -23.60 18.45 -11.25
N SER A 34 -22.70 18.36 -12.21
CA SER A 34 -21.98 17.14 -12.52
C SER A 34 -21.14 16.82 -11.29
N LYS A 35 -21.52 15.79 -10.54
CA LYS A 35 -20.68 15.19 -9.51
C LYS A 35 -19.43 14.66 -10.20
N THR A 36 -18.34 15.41 -10.15
CA THR A 36 -17.10 15.18 -10.90
C THR A 36 -16.08 14.33 -10.13
N GLY A 37 -16.48 13.67 -9.04
CA GLY A 37 -15.64 12.73 -8.27
C GLY A 37 -15.66 11.32 -8.85
N THR A 38 -14.64 10.53 -8.54
CA THR A 38 -14.59 9.10 -8.85
C THR A 38 -15.84 8.40 -8.30
N ARG A 39 -16.69 7.88 -9.19
CA ARG A 39 -17.96 7.26 -8.82
C ARG A 39 -17.74 5.85 -8.28
N ALA A 40 -18.51 5.47 -7.28
CA ALA A 40 -18.59 4.10 -6.82
C ALA A 40 -19.30 3.24 -7.87
N ALA A 41 -18.75 2.07 -8.19
CA ALA A 41 -19.43 1.05 -8.96
C ALA A 41 -20.55 0.36 -8.17
N LEU A 42 -20.39 0.30 -6.83
CA LEU A 42 -21.41 -0.19 -5.91
C LEU A 42 -22.27 1.00 -5.46
N PRO A 43 -23.57 1.02 -5.77
CA PRO A 43 -24.49 2.03 -5.24
C PRO A 43 -24.59 1.94 -3.69
N GLU A 44 -24.53 0.71 -3.18
CA GLU A 44 -24.47 0.39 -1.76
C GLU A 44 -23.51 -0.76 -1.54
N THR A 45 -22.88 -0.83 -0.36
CA THR A 45 -22.02 -1.95 0.03
C THR A 45 -22.82 -3.23 0.20
N HIS A 46 -22.22 -4.38 -0.08
CA HIS A 46 -22.89 -5.70 0.08
C HIS A 46 -23.19 -6.05 1.53
N PHE A 47 -22.37 -5.50 2.44
CA PHE A 47 -22.50 -5.67 3.90
C PHE A 47 -22.28 -4.31 4.58
N PRO A 48 -22.73 -4.13 5.83
CA PRO A 48 -22.34 -2.96 6.61
C PRO A 48 -20.83 -2.86 6.72
N ALA A 49 -20.22 -1.85 6.07
CA ALA A 49 -18.79 -1.63 6.09
C ALA A 49 -18.31 -1.29 7.50
N LYS A 50 -17.28 -1.97 7.99
CA LYS A 50 -16.57 -1.65 9.23
C LYS A 50 -15.48 -0.62 8.95
N ALA A 51 -14.71 -0.82 7.90
CA ALA A 51 -13.70 0.13 7.43
C ALA A 51 -14.28 1.02 6.32
N LYS A 52 -14.04 2.32 6.42
CA LYS A 52 -14.33 3.31 5.37
C LYS A 52 -13.08 3.64 4.57
N GLN A 53 -11.91 3.48 5.18
CA GLN A 53 -10.61 3.88 4.66
C GLN A 53 -9.55 2.84 5.01
N VAL A 54 -8.48 2.78 4.20
CA VAL A 54 -7.35 1.87 4.41
C VAL A 54 -6.04 2.65 4.35
N ILE A 55 -5.14 2.37 5.27
CA ILE A 55 -3.72 2.74 5.20
C ILE A 55 -2.92 1.44 5.15
N TYR A 56 -2.27 1.15 4.02
CA TYR A 56 -1.47 -0.05 3.85
C TYR A 56 0.02 0.28 3.85
N LEU A 57 0.72 -0.19 4.89
CA LEU A 57 2.15 -0.01 5.14
C LEU A 57 2.89 -1.25 4.61
N HIS A 58 3.43 -1.19 3.38
CA HIS A 58 4.09 -2.33 2.75
C HIS A 58 5.61 -2.24 2.90
N MET A 59 6.17 -3.23 3.59
CA MET A 59 7.61 -3.36 3.90
C MET A 59 8.28 -4.19 2.80
N VAL A 60 8.80 -3.52 1.78
CA VAL A 60 9.37 -4.15 0.58
C VAL A 60 10.68 -4.84 0.89
N GLY A 61 10.74 -6.13 0.65
CA GLY A 61 11.92 -6.94 0.88
C GLY A 61 11.70 -8.09 1.88
N GLY A 62 10.51 -8.28 2.42
CA GLY A 62 10.19 -9.41 3.30
C GLY A 62 10.79 -9.30 4.71
N PRO A 63 10.12 -8.62 5.66
CA PRO A 63 10.54 -8.56 7.04
C PRO A 63 10.71 -9.94 7.67
N PRO A 64 11.83 -10.20 8.40
CA PRO A 64 12.08 -11.51 8.99
C PRO A 64 11.16 -11.76 10.18
N GLN A 65 10.15 -12.62 10.01
CA GLN A 65 9.11 -12.89 11.01
C GLN A 65 9.69 -13.40 12.34
N MET A 66 10.72 -14.25 12.30
CA MET A 66 11.31 -14.84 13.49
C MET A 66 12.18 -13.85 14.28
N ASP A 67 12.65 -12.76 13.66
CA ASP A 67 13.42 -11.72 14.34
C ASP A 67 12.53 -10.62 14.92
N LEU A 68 11.23 -10.58 14.56
CA LEU A 68 10.32 -9.50 14.92
C LEU A 68 9.10 -9.95 15.73
N PHE A 69 8.41 -11.05 15.34
CA PHE A 69 7.08 -11.39 15.83
C PHE A 69 6.89 -12.86 16.22
N ASP A 70 7.58 -13.77 15.56
CA ASP A 70 7.36 -15.21 15.70
C ASP A 70 8.51 -15.87 16.49
N TYR A 71 8.54 -15.61 17.80
CA TYR A 71 9.58 -16.07 18.72
C TYR A 71 9.57 -17.59 18.87
N LYS A 72 10.74 -18.22 18.68
CA LYS A 72 10.95 -19.67 18.78
C LYS A 72 12.16 -19.96 19.69
N PRO A 73 11.98 -20.01 21.03
CA PRO A 73 13.09 -20.13 21.99
C PRO A 73 13.90 -21.41 21.81
N LYS A 74 13.27 -22.52 21.40
CA LYS A 74 13.96 -23.80 21.16
C LYS A 74 15.01 -23.74 20.05
N MET A 75 14.91 -22.74 19.14
CA MET A 75 15.93 -22.59 18.10
C MET A 75 17.32 -22.22 18.66
N ASN A 76 17.43 -21.64 19.85
CA ASN A 76 18.70 -21.32 20.45
C ASN A 76 19.57 -22.59 20.67
N ASP A 77 18.93 -23.71 21.01
CA ASP A 77 19.59 -25.01 21.21
C ASP A 77 19.98 -25.68 19.88
N MET A 78 19.46 -25.13 18.78
CA MET A 78 19.69 -25.62 17.41
C MET A 78 20.68 -24.75 16.62
N TYR A 79 21.32 -23.77 17.25
CA TYR A 79 22.30 -22.91 16.58
C TYR A 79 23.36 -23.73 15.83
N ASP A 80 23.60 -23.40 14.55
CA ASP A 80 24.54 -24.05 13.63
C ASP A 80 24.29 -25.55 13.36
N LYS A 81 23.16 -26.11 13.80
CA LYS A 81 22.69 -27.41 13.34
C LYS A 81 21.91 -27.24 12.06
N ASP A 82 22.01 -28.23 11.17
CA ASP A 82 21.24 -28.14 9.90
C ASP A 82 19.74 -28.28 10.16
N LEU A 83 18.95 -27.49 9.41
CA LEU A 83 17.50 -27.62 9.41
C LEU A 83 17.11 -29.03 8.98
N PRO A 84 16.34 -29.77 9.81
CA PRO A 84 15.96 -31.15 9.49
C PRO A 84 15.24 -31.25 8.14
N GLU A 85 15.55 -32.25 7.35
CA GLU A 85 14.90 -32.50 6.04
C GLU A 85 13.38 -32.67 6.18
N SER A 86 12.92 -33.26 7.29
CA SER A 86 11.48 -33.37 7.61
C SER A 86 10.78 -32.05 7.81
N ILE A 87 11.49 -30.99 8.23
CA ILE A 87 10.97 -29.61 8.35
C ILE A 87 11.05 -28.93 6.99
N ARG A 88 12.18 -29.07 6.28
CA ARG A 88 12.36 -28.50 4.95
C ARG A 88 11.38 -29.07 3.94
N ASN A 89 11.11 -30.37 4.01
CA ASN A 89 10.03 -31.08 3.30
C ASN A 89 9.93 -30.73 1.81
N GLY A 90 11.05 -30.82 1.08
CA GLY A 90 11.08 -30.55 -0.35
C GLY A 90 10.73 -29.13 -0.79
N GLN A 91 10.84 -28.14 0.09
CA GLN A 91 10.58 -26.74 -0.29
C GLN A 91 11.46 -26.31 -1.45
N ARG A 92 10.87 -25.61 -2.41
CA ARG A 92 11.61 -24.91 -3.46
C ARG A 92 12.54 -23.87 -2.83
N LEU A 93 13.82 -23.96 -3.14
CA LEU A 93 14.84 -22.99 -2.73
C LEU A 93 15.01 -21.91 -3.80
N THR A 94 15.49 -20.74 -3.39
CA THR A 94 15.96 -19.74 -4.33
C THR A 94 17.28 -20.17 -4.96
N THR A 95 17.68 -19.53 -6.06
CA THR A 95 19.01 -19.75 -6.66
C THR A 95 20.15 -19.36 -5.73
N MET A 96 19.89 -18.51 -4.73
CA MET A 96 20.89 -18.04 -3.77
C MET A 96 21.28 -19.09 -2.73
N THR A 97 20.39 -20.02 -2.40
CA THR A 97 20.65 -21.08 -1.40
C THR A 97 20.57 -22.49 -1.95
N SER A 98 20.08 -22.69 -3.19
CA SER A 98 19.98 -24.02 -3.80
C SER A 98 21.32 -24.76 -3.94
N GLY A 99 22.43 -24.04 -4.04
CA GLY A 99 23.80 -24.60 -4.06
C GLY A 99 24.49 -24.68 -2.69
N GLN A 100 23.82 -24.33 -1.58
CA GLN A 100 24.40 -24.45 -0.24
C GLN A 100 24.51 -25.93 0.16
N ALA A 101 25.67 -26.30 0.68
CA ALA A 101 25.87 -27.64 1.21
C ALA A 101 25.17 -27.92 2.54
N ARG A 102 24.93 -26.83 3.32
CA ARG A 102 24.30 -26.86 4.64
C ARG A 102 23.22 -25.81 4.77
N PHE A 103 22.25 -26.08 5.66
CA PHE A 103 21.19 -25.13 6.01
C PHE A 103 21.23 -24.84 7.53
N PRO A 104 22.30 -24.17 8.02
CA PRO A 104 22.54 -24.01 9.45
C PRO A 104 21.52 -23.05 10.06
N ILE A 105 20.82 -23.51 11.09
CA ILE A 105 19.81 -22.74 11.81
C ILE A 105 20.47 -21.51 12.46
N ALA A 106 19.91 -20.35 12.18
CA ALA A 106 20.30 -19.06 12.70
C ALA A 106 19.18 -18.50 13.61
N PRO A 107 19.17 -18.79 14.91
CA PRO A 107 18.22 -18.20 15.84
C PRO A 107 18.30 -16.68 15.84
N SER A 108 17.20 -16.03 16.17
CA SER A 108 17.22 -14.57 16.35
C SER A 108 18.19 -14.19 17.47
N LYS A 109 19.07 -13.21 17.21
CA LYS A 109 19.98 -12.68 18.25
C LYS A 109 19.30 -11.68 19.18
N TYR A 110 18.09 -11.26 18.87
CA TYR A 110 17.37 -10.24 19.63
C TYR A 110 16.58 -10.87 20.75
N LYS A 111 16.37 -10.09 21.81
CA LYS A 111 15.54 -10.47 22.95
C LYS A 111 14.08 -10.26 22.62
N PHE A 112 13.24 -11.13 23.18
CA PHE A 112 11.80 -11.06 23.08
C PHE A 112 11.16 -10.98 24.45
N ALA A 113 10.02 -10.30 24.51
CA ALA A 113 9.15 -10.30 25.68
C ALA A 113 7.68 -10.34 25.27
N GLN A 114 6.83 -10.70 26.21
CA GLN A 114 5.38 -10.74 26.00
C GLN A 114 4.78 -9.38 26.36
N TYR A 115 3.85 -8.91 25.53
CA TYR A 115 3.18 -7.62 25.67
C TYR A 115 1.68 -7.76 25.45
N GLY A 116 0.93 -6.79 26.03
CA GLY A 116 -0.52 -6.77 25.95
C GLY A 116 -1.18 -7.87 26.79
N LYS A 117 -2.50 -7.84 26.85
CA LYS A 117 -3.32 -8.82 27.60
C LYS A 117 -3.27 -10.22 27.00
N SER A 118 -3.04 -10.30 25.69
CA SER A 118 -2.93 -11.57 24.96
C SER A 118 -1.52 -12.20 25.02
N GLY A 119 -0.55 -11.52 25.63
CA GLY A 119 0.81 -12.04 25.76
C GLY A 119 1.56 -12.15 24.42
N MET A 120 1.39 -11.17 23.52
CA MET A 120 2.09 -11.15 22.24
C MET A 120 3.59 -11.09 22.40
N TRP A 121 4.30 -12.00 21.72
CA TRP A 121 5.76 -11.96 21.61
C TRP A 121 6.21 -10.88 20.63
N LEU A 122 7.01 -9.94 21.09
CA LEU A 122 7.62 -8.90 20.26
C LEU A 122 9.10 -8.76 20.57
N SER A 123 9.89 -8.50 19.52
CA SER A 123 11.32 -8.25 19.60
C SER A 123 11.62 -6.92 20.32
N GLU A 124 12.76 -6.84 21.01
CA GLU A 124 13.30 -5.61 21.59
C GLU A 124 13.50 -4.48 20.56
N LEU A 125 13.51 -4.81 19.26
CA LEU A 125 13.57 -3.84 18.17
C LEU A 125 12.28 -3.05 17.97
N LEU A 126 11.18 -3.44 18.64
CA LEU A 126 9.85 -2.89 18.44
C LEU A 126 9.23 -2.31 19.73
N PRO A 127 9.95 -1.45 20.47
CA PRO A 127 9.50 -0.96 21.77
C PRO A 127 8.23 -0.10 21.72
N TRP A 128 7.93 0.52 20.59
CA TRP A 128 6.72 1.30 20.40
C TRP A 128 5.53 0.43 20.00
N LYS A 129 5.71 -0.55 19.10
CA LYS A 129 4.66 -1.54 18.78
C LYS A 129 4.27 -2.34 20.03
N ALA A 130 5.22 -2.62 20.90
CA ALA A 130 4.95 -3.28 22.18
C ALA A 130 3.87 -2.56 23.02
N LYS A 131 3.82 -1.22 22.97
CA LYS A 131 2.82 -0.39 23.68
C LYS A 131 1.41 -0.46 23.07
N MET A 132 1.27 -0.96 21.85
CA MET A 132 -0.01 -1.10 21.16
C MET A 132 -0.34 -2.56 20.80
N ALA A 133 0.25 -3.52 21.54
CA ALA A 133 0.05 -4.94 21.28
C ALA A 133 -1.44 -5.35 21.28
N ASP A 134 -2.25 -4.75 22.16
CA ASP A 134 -3.69 -5.00 22.26
C ASP A 134 -4.52 -4.37 21.12
N ASP A 135 -3.94 -3.46 20.34
CA ASP A 135 -4.59 -2.86 19.17
C ASP A 135 -4.36 -3.67 17.89
N MET A 136 -3.35 -4.54 17.88
CA MET A 136 -2.92 -5.27 16.68
C MET A 136 -3.52 -6.68 16.62
N CYS A 137 -3.98 -7.04 15.44
CA CYS A 137 -4.32 -8.41 15.03
C CYS A 137 -3.16 -8.97 14.22
N PHE A 138 -2.37 -9.87 14.79
CA PHE A 138 -1.26 -10.50 14.07
C PHE A 138 -1.75 -11.70 13.27
N ILE A 139 -1.31 -11.82 12.02
CA ILE A 139 -1.54 -12.97 11.14
C ILE A 139 -0.17 -13.63 10.92
N ARG A 140 0.17 -14.65 11.71
CA ARG A 140 1.48 -15.32 11.66
C ARG A 140 1.55 -16.42 10.58
N SER A 141 0.41 -16.76 10.02
CA SER A 141 0.24 -17.83 9.06
C SER A 141 -0.01 -17.34 7.64
N MET A 142 0.43 -16.13 7.31
CA MET A 142 0.44 -15.69 5.92
C MET A 142 1.37 -16.57 5.10
N HIS A 143 0.96 -16.91 3.88
CA HIS A 143 1.83 -17.60 2.92
C HIS A 143 1.54 -17.15 1.49
N THR A 144 2.53 -17.31 0.63
CA THR A 144 2.49 -16.99 -0.79
C THR A 144 3.16 -18.09 -1.60
N GLU A 145 2.89 -18.14 -2.89
CA GLU A 145 3.55 -19.05 -3.83
C GLU A 145 4.77 -18.40 -4.50
N ALA A 146 4.85 -17.08 -4.44
CA ALA A 146 5.91 -16.32 -5.09
C ALA A 146 7.17 -16.29 -4.20
N ILE A 147 8.32 -16.64 -4.80
CA ILE A 147 9.62 -16.72 -4.10
C ILE A 147 10.55 -15.53 -4.40
N ASN A 148 10.25 -14.72 -5.41
CA ASN A 148 11.02 -13.54 -5.80
C ASN A 148 10.22 -12.27 -5.56
N HIS A 149 10.89 -11.15 -5.25
CA HIS A 149 10.27 -9.89 -4.87
C HIS A 149 9.26 -9.38 -5.89
N GLU A 150 9.65 -9.26 -7.17
CA GLU A 150 8.77 -8.67 -8.18
C GLU A 150 7.42 -9.38 -8.31
N PRO A 151 7.35 -10.71 -8.53
CA PRO A 151 6.07 -11.42 -8.55
C PRO A 151 5.38 -11.46 -7.19
N ALA A 152 6.12 -11.52 -6.06
CA ALA A 152 5.52 -11.57 -4.73
C ALA A 152 4.87 -10.25 -4.34
N ILE A 153 5.54 -9.11 -4.56
CA ILE A 153 4.97 -7.77 -4.33
C ILE A 153 3.75 -7.58 -5.24
N THR A 154 3.86 -7.96 -6.52
CA THR A 154 2.76 -7.86 -7.47
C THR A 154 1.57 -8.69 -6.99
N TYR A 155 1.80 -9.91 -6.51
CA TYR A 155 0.76 -10.79 -5.97
C TYR A 155 0.08 -10.19 -4.72
N MET A 156 0.87 -9.68 -3.78
CA MET A 156 0.32 -9.00 -2.60
C MET A 156 -0.52 -7.77 -2.93
N GLN A 157 -0.21 -7.06 -4.01
CA GLN A 157 -0.96 -5.86 -4.39
C GLN A 157 -2.17 -6.18 -5.28
N THR A 158 -2.09 -7.18 -6.15
CA THR A 158 -3.05 -7.39 -7.25
C THR A 158 -3.79 -8.74 -7.21
N GLY A 159 -3.43 -9.65 -6.30
CA GLY A 159 -3.94 -11.03 -6.30
C GLY A 159 -3.42 -11.88 -7.46
N ASN A 160 -2.38 -11.44 -8.16
CA ASN A 160 -1.77 -12.20 -9.25
C ASN A 160 -0.27 -11.89 -9.37
N GLN A 161 0.55 -12.90 -9.66
CA GLN A 161 1.99 -12.74 -9.85
C GLN A 161 2.36 -12.02 -11.15
N VAL A 162 1.44 -12.05 -12.14
CA VAL A 162 1.63 -11.40 -13.44
C VAL A 162 1.04 -9.99 -13.39
N THR A 163 1.78 -9.03 -13.93
CA THR A 163 1.36 -7.61 -14.01
C THR A 163 0.16 -7.42 -14.94
N GLY A 164 -0.50 -6.26 -14.82
CA GLY A 164 -1.64 -5.87 -15.67
C GLY A 164 -3.00 -6.04 -15.00
N ARG A 165 -3.05 -6.58 -13.77
CA ARG A 165 -4.28 -6.63 -12.96
C ARG A 165 -4.41 -5.41 -12.04
N PRO A 166 -5.64 -4.98 -11.70
CA PRO A 166 -5.85 -3.90 -10.76
C PRO A 166 -5.33 -4.26 -9.36
N CYS A 167 -4.73 -3.31 -8.69
CA CYS A 167 -4.32 -3.48 -7.29
C CYS A 167 -5.51 -3.31 -6.31
N LEU A 168 -5.33 -3.72 -5.06
CA LEU A 168 -6.35 -3.62 -4.00
C LEU A 168 -6.87 -2.19 -3.83
N GLY A 169 -5.98 -1.17 -3.91
CA GLY A 169 -6.38 0.24 -3.87
C GLY A 169 -7.25 0.64 -5.05
N ALA A 170 -6.97 0.14 -6.25
CA ALA A 170 -7.78 0.38 -7.44
C ALA A 170 -9.16 -0.28 -7.33
N TRP A 171 -9.23 -1.53 -6.86
CA TRP A 171 -10.50 -2.21 -6.59
C TRP A 171 -11.33 -1.48 -5.52
N THR A 172 -10.68 -0.99 -4.44
CA THR A 172 -11.34 -0.20 -3.41
C THR A 172 -11.89 1.11 -3.97
N SER A 173 -11.09 1.80 -4.80
CA SER A 173 -11.51 3.02 -5.51
C SER A 173 -12.69 2.76 -6.45
N TYR A 174 -12.64 1.69 -7.24
CA TYR A 174 -13.70 1.31 -8.17
C TYR A 174 -14.99 0.96 -7.43
N GLY A 175 -14.89 0.14 -6.38
CA GLY A 175 -16.08 -0.30 -5.63
C GLY A 175 -16.76 0.82 -4.85
N LEU A 176 -15.99 1.62 -4.13
CA LEU A 176 -16.51 2.53 -3.11
C LEU A 176 -16.47 4.02 -3.50
N GLY A 177 -15.79 4.38 -4.58
CA GLY A 177 -15.64 5.77 -5.01
C GLY A 177 -14.95 6.66 -3.97
N THR A 178 -15.08 7.97 -4.16
CA THR A 178 -14.42 8.97 -3.29
C THR A 178 -15.28 9.38 -2.10
N LEU A 179 -14.60 9.77 -1.01
CA LEU A 179 -15.19 10.49 0.12
C LEU A 179 -14.91 11.99 0.04
N ASN A 180 -14.03 12.42 -0.87
CA ASN A 180 -13.62 13.81 -1.07
C ASN A 180 -13.34 14.07 -2.55
N GLU A 181 -14.02 15.02 -3.14
CA GLU A 181 -13.86 15.37 -4.56
C GLU A 181 -12.57 16.12 -4.88
N ASN A 182 -11.86 16.65 -3.87
CA ASN A 182 -10.68 17.50 -4.03
C ASN A 182 -9.35 16.75 -3.87
N LEU A 183 -9.39 15.47 -3.50
CA LEU A 183 -8.22 14.61 -3.35
C LEU A 183 -8.44 13.28 -4.07
N PRO A 184 -7.36 12.63 -4.55
CA PRO A 184 -7.48 11.31 -5.15
C PRO A 184 -8.08 10.30 -4.17
N THR A 185 -8.88 9.39 -4.70
CA THR A 185 -9.45 8.28 -3.93
C THR A 185 -8.37 7.33 -3.42
N PHE A 186 -7.31 7.14 -4.23
CA PHE A 186 -6.17 6.30 -3.93
C PHE A 186 -4.85 7.06 -4.09
N VAL A 187 -4.07 7.15 -3.01
CA VAL A 187 -2.78 7.85 -2.97
C VAL A 187 -1.66 6.87 -2.62
N VAL A 188 -0.51 7.04 -3.26
CA VAL A 188 0.69 6.24 -3.02
C VAL A 188 1.84 7.12 -2.57
N LEU A 189 2.55 6.67 -1.53
CA LEU A 189 3.73 7.31 -0.98
C LEU A 189 4.89 6.30 -0.98
N VAL A 190 6.04 6.68 -1.48
CA VAL A 190 7.25 5.86 -1.45
C VAL A 190 8.22 6.49 -0.46
N ALA A 191 8.30 5.91 0.73
CA ALA A 191 9.17 6.39 1.79
C ALA A 191 10.63 6.00 1.52
N GLN A 192 11.56 6.90 1.84
CA GLN A 192 12.99 6.63 1.76
C GLN A 192 13.44 5.96 3.06
N PRO A 193 14.04 4.77 3.01
CA PRO A 193 14.64 4.14 4.18
C PRO A 193 15.90 4.90 4.60
N SER A 194 16.24 4.85 5.88
CA SER A 194 17.48 5.44 6.40
C SER A 194 18.74 4.73 5.90
N ASN A 195 18.61 3.48 5.49
CA ASN A 195 19.66 2.68 4.85
C ASN A 195 19.17 2.23 3.45
N THR A 196 20.02 2.34 2.43
CA THR A 196 19.68 2.10 1.01
C THR A 196 20.52 1.00 0.35
N GLU A 197 21.12 0.08 1.11
CA GLU A 197 22.05 -0.92 0.59
C GLU A 197 21.38 -1.94 -0.36
N GLN A 198 20.11 -2.30 -0.13
CA GLN A 198 19.39 -3.29 -0.95
C GLN A 198 17.94 -2.84 -1.21
N VAL A 199 17.80 -1.97 -2.18
CA VAL A 199 16.52 -1.37 -2.56
C VAL A 199 15.90 -2.16 -3.70
N GLN A 200 14.67 -2.64 -3.50
CA GLN A 200 13.88 -3.29 -4.55
C GLN A 200 13.18 -2.26 -5.43
N ALA A 201 12.95 -2.62 -6.70
CA ALA A 201 12.27 -1.74 -7.64
C ALA A 201 10.78 -1.58 -7.29
N ILE A 202 10.37 -0.33 -7.04
CA ILE A 202 9.00 0.07 -6.83
C ILE A 202 8.56 0.93 -8.01
N SER A 203 7.52 0.53 -8.72
CA SER A 203 7.07 1.21 -9.93
C SER A 203 5.55 1.29 -10.02
N ALA A 204 5.06 2.12 -10.93
CA ALA A 204 3.63 2.42 -11.12
C ALA A 204 2.76 1.18 -11.38
N ARG A 205 3.31 0.04 -11.82
CA ARG A 205 2.56 -1.20 -11.98
C ARG A 205 1.90 -1.68 -10.69
N LEU A 206 2.49 -1.35 -9.52
CA LEU A 206 2.01 -1.79 -8.20
C LEU A 206 0.78 -1.01 -7.71
N TRP A 207 0.46 0.11 -8.36
CA TRP A 207 -0.75 0.90 -8.06
C TRP A 207 -1.57 1.21 -9.31
N SER A 208 -1.40 0.37 -10.32
CA SER A 208 -2.13 0.46 -11.59
C SER A 208 -3.61 0.09 -11.41
N ALA A 209 -4.47 0.71 -12.23
CA ALA A 209 -5.85 0.29 -12.38
C ALA A 209 -5.99 -1.01 -13.20
N GLY A 210 -4.92 -1.49 -13.85
CA GLY A 210 -4.99 -2.67 -14.71
C GLY A 210 -6.05 -2.52 -15.79
N TYR A 211 -7.02 -3.44 -15.83
CA TYR A 211 -8.16 -3.40 -16.74
C TYR A 211 -9.36 -2.57 -16.23
N LEU A 212 -9.31 -2.05 -15.00
CA LEU A 212 -10.31 -1.07 -14.53
C LEU A 212 -10.08 0.30 -15.20
N PRO A 213 -11.09 1.18 -15.22
CA PRO A 213 -10.91 2.54 -15.72
C PRO A 213 -9.72 3.25 -15.03
N GLY A 214 -8.93 3.97 -15.82
CA GLY A 214 -7.66 4.56 -15.38
C GLY A 214 -7.79 5.59 -14.23
N GLU A 215 -8.99 6.13 -14.01
CA GLU A 215 -9.30 7.03 -12.90
C GLU A 215 -9.18 6.37 -11.51
N HIS A 216 -9.18 5.04 -11.46
CA HIS A 216 -9.02 4.26 -10.22
C HIS A 216 -7.56 3.93 -9.90
N ALA A 217 -6.60 4.29 -10.79
CA ALA A 217 -5.18 4.13 -10.51
C ALA A 217 -4.73 4.98 -9.33
N GLY A 218 -3.72 4.51 -8.59
CA GLY A 218 -3.12 5.28 -7.51
C GLY A 218 -2.36 6.50 -8.03
N VAL A 219 -2.53 7.63 -7.34
CA VAL A 219 -1.77 8.85 -7.59
C VAL A 219 -0.55 8.87 -6.68
N SER A 220 0.64 8.79 -7.26
CA SER A 220 1.88 8.84 -6.49
C SER A 220 2.23 10.26 -6.09
N PHE A 221 2.30 10.51 -4.78
CA PHE A 221 2.84 11.74 -4.24
C PHE A 221 4.35 11.60 -4.02
N ARG A 222 5.09 12.62 -4.43
CA ARG A 222 6.54 12.64 -4.24
C ARG A 222 6.87 12.86 -2.78
N ALA A 223 7.84 12.11 -2.32
CA ALA A 223 8.30 12.20 -0.94
C ALA A 223 9.09 13.49 -0.63
N LYS A 224 9.65 14.16 -1.64
CA LYS A 224 10.42 15.41 -1.51
C LYS A 224 10.09 16.39 -2.63
N GLY A 225 10.16 17.69 -2.33
CA GLY A 225 9.81 18.77 -3.23
C GLY A 225 8.30 18.89 -3.43
N ASP A 226 7.85 19.37 -4.59
CA ASP A 226 6.43 19.44 -4.89
C ASP A 226 5.81 18.05 -4.84
N PRO A 227 4.77 17.82 -4.03
CA PRO A 227 4.15 16.50 -3.88
C PRO A 227 3.63 15.93 -5.21
N ILE A 228 3.18 16.80 -6.09
CA ILE A 228 2.73 16.48 -7.45
C ILE A 228 3.44 17.43 -8.40
N LEU A 229 4.11 16.86 -9.41
CA LEU A 229 4.78 17.66 -10.42
C LEU A 229 3.79 18.51 -11.22
N TYR A 230 4.17 19.76 -11.49
CA TYR A 230 3.39 20.71 -12.31
C TYR A 230 1.97 20.97 -11.77
N ILE A 231 1.78 20.81 -10.45
CA ILE A 231 0.49 21.13 -9.83
C ILE A 231 0.18 22.63 -9.92
N ASN A 232 1.18 23.48 -9.80
CA ASN A 232 1.04 24.92 -9.88
C ASN A 232 0.88 25.41 -11.33
N ASN A 233 0.18 26.50 -11.51
CA ASN A 233 0.09 27.16 -12.81
C ASN A 233 1.46 27.69 -13.25
N PRO A 234 1.81 27.60 -14.54
CA PRO A 234 2.98 28.29 -15.07
C PRO A 234 2.92 29.80 -14.83
N PRO A 235 4.07 30.50 -14.75
CA PRO A 235 4.09 31.96 -14.68
C PRO A 235 3.22 32.61 -15.78
N GLY A 236 2.40 33.58 -15.40
CA GLY A 236 1.50 34.28 -16.33
C GLY A 236 0.15 33.60 -16.58
N VAL A 237 -0.08 32.40 -16.04
CA VAL A 237 -1.38 31.71 -16.15
C VAL A 237 -2.17 31.89 -14.85
N SER A 238 -3.23 32.68 -14.90
CA SER A 238 -4.16 32.82 -13.76
C SER A 238 -5.03 31.56 -13.59
N SER A 239 -5.60 31.36 -12.38
CA SER A 239 -6.54 30.28 -12.11
C SER A 239 -7.77 30.33 -13.03
N ASP A 240 -8.27 31.54 -13.34
CA ASP A 240 -9.40 31.69 -14.25
C ASP A 240 -9.05 31.29 -15.68
N LEU A 241 -7.87 31.69 -16.17
CA LEU A 241 -7.39 31.28 -17.49
C LEU A 241 -7.20 29.75 -17.55
N ARG A 242 -6.63 29.18 -16.48
CA ARG A 242 -6.49 27.73 -16.37
C ARG A 242 -7.84 27.01 -16.41
N ARG A 243 -8.84 27.50 -15.64
CA ARG A 243 -10.20 26.95 -15.64
C ARG A 243 -10.82 26.99 -17.04
N LYS A 244 -10.81 28.15 -17.71
CA LYS A 244 -11.32 28.28 -19.08
C LYS A 244 -10.64 27.35 -20.08
N THR A 245 -9.32 27.18 -19.94
CA THR A 245 -8.53 26.25 -20.77
C THR A 245 -9.00 24.81 -20.57
N LEU A 246 -9.22 24.39 -19.31
CA LEU A 246 -9.68 23.04 -19.00
C LEU A 246 -11.13 22.82 -19.47
N ASP A 247 -12.00 23.81 -19.36
CA ASP A 247 -13.36 23.73 -19.86
C ASP A 247 -13.40 23.57 -21.40
N GLY A 248 -12.51 24.29 -22.11
CA GLY A 248 -12.34 24.13 -23.56
C GLY A 248 -11.82 22.74 -23.94
N LEU A 249 -10.78 22.25 -23.23
CA LEU A 249 -10.24 20.91 -23.45
C LEU A 249 -11.29 19.83 -23.16
N LYS A 250 -12.08 19.99 -22.12
CA LYS A 250 -13.16 19.07 -21.77
C LYS A 250 -14.16 18.95 -22.93
N LYS A 251 -14.66 20.07 -23.46
CA LYS A 251 -15.59 20.10 -24.61
C LYS A 251 -15.00 19.40 -25.84
N LEU A 252 -13.72 19.67 -26.16
CA LEU A 252 -13.05 19.03 -27.28
C LEU A 252 -12.92 17.51 -27.09
N ASN A 253 -12.55 17.07 -25.89
CA ASN A 253 -12.46 15.68 -25.55
C ASN A 253 -13.85 14.97 -25.56
N GLU A 254 -14.90 15.64 -25.08
CA GLU A 254 -16.28 15.13 -25.14
C GLU A 254 -16.74 14.91 -26.59
N MET A 255 -16.51 15.87 -27.49
CA MET A 255 -16.78 15.72 -28.92
C MET A 255 -16.00 14.56 -29.54
N GLN A 256 -14.72 14.40 -29.15
CA GLN A 256 -13.91 13.29 -29.63
C GLN A 256 -14.40 11.93 -29.09
N HIS A 257 -14.82 11.89 -27.84
CA HIS A 257 -15.41 10.70 -27.23
C HIS A 257 -16.70 10.27 -27.91
N GLU A 258 -17.58 11.23 -28.23
CA GLU A 258 -18.82 10.95 -28.98
C GLU A 258 -18.56 10.32 -30.37
N GLN A 259 -17.43 10.71 -30.99
CA GLN A 259 -17.05 10.18 -32.32
C GLN A 259 -16.36 8.81 -32.24
N LEU A 260 -15.50 8.60 -31.25
CA LEU A 260 -14.60 7.44 -31.18
C LEU A 260 -15.06 6.37 -30.19
N GLY A 261 -15.86 6.74 -29.17
CA GLY A 261 -16.29 5.83 -28.10
C GLY A 261 -15.14 5.39 -27.18
N ASP A 262 -13.98 6.04 -27.23
CA ASP A 262 -12.79 5.66 -26.48
C ASP A 262 -12.91 6.07 -25.01
N ALA A 263 -12.91 5.08 -24.11
CA ALA A 263 -13.02 5.29 -22.66
C ALA A 263 -11.81 6.04 -22.06
N ASP A 264 -10.63 5.99 -22.68
CA ASP A 264 -9.44 6.69 -22.22
C ASP A 264 -9.61 8.22 -22.28
N ILE A 265 -10.47 8.71 -23.17
CA ILE A 265 -10.78 10.14 -23.26
C ILE A 265 -11.49 10.61 -22.01
N GLN A 266 -12.45 9.86 -21.48
CA GLN A 266 -13.14 10.17 -20.24
C GLN A 266 -12.17 10.14 -19.04
N THR A 267 -11.28 9.16 -18.99
CA THR A 267 -10.22 9.09 -17.97
C THR A 267 -9.36 10.34 -17.99
N ARG A 268 -8.97 10.87 -19.15
CA ARG A 268 -8.18 12.11 -19.27
C ARG A 268 -8.93 13.33 -18.75
N ILE A 269 -10.23 13.45 -19.06
CA ILE A 269 -11.06 14.53 -18.55
C ILE A 269 -11.05 14.52 -17.02
N GLN A 270 -11.27 13.36 -16.41
CA GLN A 270 -11.27 13.20 -14.95
C GLN A 270 -9.89 13.51 -14.33
N GLN A 271 -8.81 13.10 -14.97
CA GLN A 271 -7.45 13.40 -14.52
C GLN A 271 -7.15 14.91 -14.51
N TYR A 272 -7.55 15.64 -15.55
CA TYR A 272 -7.38 17.10 -15.61
C TYR A 272 -8.20 17.83 -14.55
N GLU A 273 -9.44 17.41 -14.34
CA GLU A 273 -10.32 17.97 -13.30
C GLU A 273 -9.77 17.70 -11.90
N MET A 274 -9.28 16.49 -11.65
CA MET A 274 -8.64 16.14 -10.38
C MET A 274 -7.37 16.98 -10.16
N ALA A 275 -6.50 17.08 -11.17
CA ALA A 275 -5.27 17.88 -11.08
C ALA A 275 -5.57 19.36 -10.76
N TYR A 276 -6.62 19.94 -11.33
CA TYR A 276 -7.03 21.29 -11.04
C TYR A 276 -7.50 21.47 -9.59
N ARG A 277 -8.34 20.57 -9.09
CA ARG A 277 -8.81 20.59 -7.70
C ARG A 277 -7.67 20.40 -6.69
N MET A 278 -6.70 19.57 -7.02
CA MET A 278 -5.52 19.35 -6.20
C MET A 278 -4.64 20.60 -6.06
N GLN A 279 -4.68 21.56 -6.99
CA GLN A 279 -3.92 22.80 -6.88
C GLN A 279 -4.21 23.58 -5.58
N THR A 280 -5.43 23.48 -5.08
CA THR A 280 -5.84 24.15 -3.84
C THR A 280 -5.69 23.23 -2.61
N SER A 281 -6.04 21.96 -2.75
CA SER A 281 -6.13 21.03 -1.61
C SER A 281 -4.79 20.44 -1.18
N VAL A 282 -3.86 20.21 -2.12
CA VAL A 282 -2.56 19.58 -1.82
C VAL A 282 -1.63 20.47 -1.02
N PRO A 283 -1.48 21.77 -1.30
CA PRO A 283 -0.65 22.65 -0.45
C PRO A 283 -1.08 22.64 1.02
N ASP A 284 -2.39 22.74 1.31
CA ASP A 284 -2.88 22.66 2.69
C ASP A 284 -2.68 21.28 3.32
N LEU A 285 -2.86 20.22 2.54
CA LEU A 285 -2.59 18.84 2.99
C LEU A 285 -1.13 18.66 3.41
N THR A 286 -0.18 19.18 2.63
CA THR A 286 1.26 18.95 2.82
C THR A 286 1.92 19.93 3.78
N ASP A 287 1.24 21.01 4.16
CA ASP A 287 1.71 21.95 5.18
C ASP A 287 1.59 21.33 6.58
N ILE A 288 2.63 20.58 6.96
CA ILE A 288 2.73 19.95 8.28
C ILE A 288 3.13 20.95 9.38
N ALA A 289 3.52 22.18 9.05
CA ALA A 289 3.87 23.19 10.05
C ALA A 289 2.68 23.56 10.96
N LYS A 290 1.45 23.27 10.52
CA LYS A 290 0.23 23.43 11.30
C LYS A 290 -0.01 22.34 12.34
N GLU A 291 0.74 21.22 12.28
CA GLU A 291 0.62 20.16 13.26
C GLU A 291 1.22 20.59 14.61
N PRO A 292 0.57 20.31 15.73
CA PRO A 292 1.11 20.62 17.04
C PRO A 292 2.36 19.79 17.33
N GLU A 293 3.24 20.30 18.17
CA GLU A 293 4.48 19.61 18.55
C GLU A 293 4.24 18.24 19.19
N SER A 294 3.09 18.05 19.84
CA SER A 294 2.67 16.75 20.39
C SER A 294 2.51 15.68 19.30
N THR A 295 2.07 16.05 18.09
CA THR A 295 2.02 15.14 16.94
C THR A 295 3.42 14.66 16.57
N PHE A 296 4.39 15.57 16.47
CA PHE A 296 5.76 15.18 16.12
C PHE A 296 6.42 14.32 17.22
N LYS A 297 6.15 14.59 18.49
CA LYS A 297 6.60 13.72 19.60
C LYS A 297 6.00 12.32 19.51
N LEU A 298 4.76 12.22 19.04
CA LEU A 298 4.06 10.94 18.89
C LEU A 298 4.61 10.12 17.73
N TYR A 299 4.80 10.73 16.54
CA TYR A 299 5.30 10.04 15.35
C TYR A 299 6.83 9.88 15.30
N GLY A 300 7.55 10.62 16.13
CA GLY A 300 9.01 10.73 16.15
C GLY A 300 9.54 11.91 15.33
N ASP A 301 10.76 12.34 15.63
CA ASP A 301 11.40 13.52 15.02
C ASP A 301 11.53 13.43 13.50
N ASP A 302 11.61 12.21 12.96
CA ASP A 302 11.69 11.99 11.52
C ASP A 302 10.39 12.37 10.79
N ALA A 303 9.27 12.53 11.49
CA ALA A 303 8.02 13.03 10.91
C ALA A 303 8.14 14.46 10.34
N LYS A 304 9.08 15.26 10.86
CA LYS A 304 9.41 16.61 10.36
C LYS A 304 10.25 16.58 9.07
N LYS A 305 10.85 15.44 8.73
CA LYS A 305 11.79 15.32 7.61
C LYS A 305 11.06 14.77 6.38
N PRO A 306 10.89 15.57 5.31
CA PRO A 306 10.23 15.11 4.08
C PRO A 306 10.89 13.86 3.51
N GLY A 307 10.08 12.89 3.12
CA GLY A 307 10.51 11.66 2.49
C GLY A 307 10.78 10.49 3.42
N THR A 308 10.85 10.70 4.74
CA THR A 308 10.98 9.61 5.70
C THR A 308 9.68 8.80 5.82
N PHE A 309 9.78 7.60 6.38
CA PHE A 309 8.59 6.79 6.65
C PHE A 309 7.64 7.50 7.63
N ALA A 310 8.16 8.08 8.71
CA ALA A 310 7.35 8.80 9.69
C ALA A 310 6.61 10.01 9.08
N ASN A 311 7.27 10.76 8.18
CA ASN A 311 6.62 11.85 7.43
C ASN A 311 5.52 11.31 6.51
N SER A 312 5.78 10.20 5.80
CA SER A 312 4.79 9.56 4.92
C SER A 312 3.57 9.03 5.70
N VAL A 313 3.79 8.48 6.88
CA VAL A 313 2.72 7.99 7.76
C VAL A 313 1.88 9.13 8.33
N LEU A 314 2.51 10.24 8.74
CA LEU A 314 1.79 11.46 9.14
C LEU A 314 0.95 12.01 7.96
N MET A 315 1.51 12.00 6.75
CA MET A 315 0.78 12.39 5.54
C MET A 315 -0.41 11.48 5.27
N ALA A 316 -0.27 10.16 5.45
CA ALA A 316 -1.37 9.20 5.29
C ALA A 316 -2.51 9.48 6.27
N ARG A 317 -2.23 9.80 7.54
CA ARG A 317 -3.24 10.21 8.51
C ARG A 317 -3.98 11.46 8.02
N ARG A 318 -3.25 12.47 7.54
CA ARG A 318 -3.85 13.71 7.01
C ARG A 318 -4.70 13.47 5.76
N LEU A 319 -4.30 12.53 4.90
CA LEU A 319 -5.06 12.11 3.72
C LEU A 319 -6.38 11.45 4.10
N VAL A 320 -6.36 10.47 5.01
CA VAL A 320 -7.60 9.79 5.44
C VAL A 320 -8.52 10.73 6.23
N GLU A 321 -7.97 11.63 7.04
CA GLU A 321 -8.72 12.69 7.73
C GLU A 321 -9.48 13.59 6.76
N ARG A 322 -8.96 13.78 5.54
CA ARG A 322 -9.59 14.55 4.46
C ARG A 322 -10.39 13.70 3.46
N GLY A 323 -10.58 12.41 3.74
CA GLY A 323 -11.45 11.54 2.95
C GLY A 323 -10.76 10.81 1.78
N THR A 324 -9.44 10.72 1.73
CA THR A 324 -8.78 9.74 0.84
C THR A 324 -9.13 8.34 1.31
N ARG A 325 -9.60 7.49 0.38
CA ARG A 325 -10.13 6.17 0.74
C ARG A 325 -9.04 5.13 0.95
N PHE A 326 -8.00 5.16 0.14
CA PHE A 326 -6.89 4.21 0.21
C PHE A 326 -5.55 4.93 0.15
N VAL A 327 -4.69 4.70 1.13
CA VAL A 327 -3.32 5.22 1.14
C VAL A 327 -2.36 4.06 1.23
N GLN A 328 -1.52 3.90 0.20
CA GLN A 328 -0.44 2.91 0.15
C GLN A 328 0.89 3.57 0.48
N ILE A 329 1.61 3.04 1.46
CA ILE A 329 2.99 3.45 1.75
C ILE A 329 3.93 2.28 1.49
N TYR A 330 4.97 2.51 0.69
CA TYR A 330 6.06 1.56 0.50
C TYR A 330 7.28 2.02 1.30
N HIS A 331 7.83 1.11 2.11
CA HIS A 331 9.11 1.29 2.79
C HIS A 331 10.06 0.17 2.39
N ASN A 332 11.19 0.50 1.78
CA ASN A 332 12.11 -0.42 1.14
C ASN A 332 13.21 -0.94 2.08
N ASN A 333 14.11 -1.76 1.53
CA ASN A 333 15.36 -2.23 2.15
C ASN A 333 15.20 -3.36 3.21
N TRP A 334 14.07 -4.11 3.20
CA TRP A 334 13.88 -5.27 4.09
C TRP A 334 14.49 -6.57 3.55
N ASP A 335 15.12 -6.50 2.37
CA ASP A 335 15.79 -7.64 1.73
C ASP A 335 17.16 -7.93 2.37
N THR A 336 17.17 -8.71 3.44
CA THR A 336 18.34 -8.91 4.30
C THR A 336 19.07 -10.23 4.06
N HIS A 337 19.65 -10.39 2.86
CA HIS A 337 20.43 -11.57 2.47
C HIS A 337 21.76 -11.70 3.24
N GLY A 338 22.23 -10.66 3.87
CA GLY A 338 23.39 -10.63 4.73
C GLY A 338 23.26 -9.56 5.79
N ASN A 339 24.06 -9.70 6.86
CA ASN A 339 24.13 -8.70 7.93
C ASN A 339 22.76 -8.29 8.51
N VAL A 340 21.87 -9.26 8.74
CA VAL A 340 20.58 -9.01 9.43
C VAL A 340 20.78 -8.25 10.71
N ALA A 341 21.80 -8.64 11.44
CA ALA A 341 22.16 -8.08 12.74
C ALA A 341 22.51 -6.58 12.72
N GLY A 342 23.12 -6.09 11.65
CA GLY A 342 23.47 -4.68 11.51
C GLY A 342 22.38 -3.84 10.83
N ARG A 343 21.57 -4.45 9.97
CA ARG A 343 20.59 -3.74 9.13
C ARG A 343 19.21 -3.62 9.77
N LEU A 344 18.72 -4.70 10.36
CA LEU A 344 17.36 -4.76 10.89
C LEU A 344 17.03 -3.68 11.95
N PRO A 345 17.96 -3.30 12.86
CA PRO A 345 17.70 -2.23 13.82
C PRO A 345 17.36 -0.88 13.19
N SER A 346 18.03 -0.49 12.10
CA SER A 346 17.73 0.78 11.40
C SER A 346 16.37 0.75 10.74
N GLN A 347 16.01 -0.37 10.10
CA GLN A 347 14.70 -0.56 9.48
C GLN A 347 13.56 -0.52 10.51
N CYS A 348 13.76 -1.18 11.65
CA CYS A 348 12.80 -1.13 12.76
C CYS A 348 12.66 0.29 13.30
N LYS A 349 13.79 1.01 13.50
CA LYS A 349 13.78 2.39 13.95
C LYS A 349 12.99 3.32 13.02
N ASP A 350 13.13 3.13 11.70
CA ASP A 350 12.38 3.93 10.71
C ASP A 350 10.86 3.80 10.88
N VAL A 351 10.37 2.60 11.24
CA VAL A 351 8.93 2.31 11.16
C VAL A 351 8.22 2.16 12.52
N ASP A 352 8.94 1.84 13.59
CA ASP A 352 8.32 1.40 14.83
C ASP A 352 7.51 2.51 15.52
N GLN A 353 8.13 3.66 15.81
CA GLN A 353 7.47 4.79 16.47
C GLN A 353 6.39 5.39 15.57
N ALA A 354 6.63 5.50 14.26
CA ALA A 354 5.66 6.05 13.33
C ALA A 354 4.38 5.21 13.26
N CYS A 355 4.48 3.87 13.29
CA CYS A 355 3.30 3.00 13.36
C CYS A 355 2.51 3.20 14.66
N TYR A 356 3.20 3.28 15.80
CA TYR A 356 2.56 3.58 17.07
C TYR A 356 1.86 4.94 17.03
N GLY A 357 2.56 5.97 16.52
CA GLY A 357 2.02 7.31 16.36
C GLY A 357 0.74 7.33 15.55
N LEU A 358 0.71 6.62 14.42
CA LEU A 358 -0.48 6.51 13.58
C LEU A 358 -1.67 5.90 14.33
N ILE A 359 -1.47 4.78 15.00
CA ILE A 359 -2.56 4.10 15.70
C ILE A 359 -3.10 4.97 16.83
N GLN A 360 -2.22 5.60 17.64
CA GLN A 360 -2.66 6.46 18.73
C GLN A 360 -3.36 7.74 18.22
N ASP A 361 -2.86 8.35 17.14
CA ASP A 361 -3.47 9.55 16.56
C ASP A 361 -4.87 9.25 15.99
N LEU A 362 -5.01 8.14 15.27
CA LEU A 362 -6.32 7.68 14.77
C LEU A 362 -7.29 7.37 15.94
N LYS A 363 -6.80 6.81 17.05
CA LYS A 363 -7.62 6.60 18.27
C LYS A 363 -8.08 7.94 18.86
N HIS A 364 -7.15 8.86 19.08
CA HIS A 364 -7.48 10.18 19.66
C HIS A 364 -8.47 10.97 18.81
N LYS A 365 -8.42 10.79 17.49
CA LYS A 365 -9.36 11.41 16.54
C LYS A 365 -10.67 10.65 16.36
N GLY A 366 -10.86 9.50 17.01
CA GLY A 366 -12.04 8.64 16.84
C GLY A 366 -12.16 8.04 15.45
N MET A 367 -11.04 7.88 14.74
CA MET A 367 -11.00 7.40 13.36
C MET A 367 -10.56 5.93 13.23
N LEU A 368 -9.93 5.35 14.26
CA LEU A 368 -9.36 4.00 14.18
C LEU A 368 -10.44 2.95 13.86
N ASP A 369 -11.62 3.06 14.44
CA ASP A 369 -12.71 2.09 14.23
C ASP A 369 -13.18 2.04 12.77
N SER A 370 -12.99 3.13 12.01
CA SER A 370 -13.38 3.22 10.59
C SER A 370 -12.20 3.24 9.62
N THR A 371 -10.96 3.17 10.12
CA THR A 371 -9.73 3.15 9.30
C THR A 371 -8.98 1.85 9.55
N LEU A 372 -8.88 1.01 8.53
CA LEU A 372 -8.08 -0.21 8.59
C LEU A 372 -6.62 0.12 8.31
N VAL A 373 -5.75 -0.14 9.27
CA VAL A 373 -4.29 -0.06 9.09
C VAL A 373 -3.74 -1.46 8.88
N ILE A 374 -3.01 -1.66 7.80
CA ILE A 374 -2.36 -2.93 7.42
C ILE A 374 -0.85 -2.72 7.41
N TRP A 375 -0.09 -3.67 7.95
CA TRP A 375 1.36 -3.70 7.88
C TRP A 375 1.84 -5.09 7.50
N GLY A 376 2.79 -5.18 6.59
CA GLY A 376 3.42 -6.45 6.21
C GLY A 376 4.29 -6.31 4.98
N GLY A 377 4.89 -7.41 4.56
CA GLY A 377 5.68 -7.51 3.33
C GLY A 377 5.10 -8.57 2.39
N GLU A 378 5.89 -8.91 1.38
CA GLU A 378 5.47 -9.85 0.33
C GLU A 378 5.72 -11.32 0.65
N PHE A 379 6.65 -11.63 1.56
CA PHE A 379 6.95 -12.97 2.08
C PHE A 379 7.80 -12.86 3.36
N GLY A 380 8.16 -14.00 3.96
CA GLY A 380 9.04 -14.11 5.12
C GLY A 380 10.50 -14.39 4.76
N ARG A 381 11.26 -14.75 5.80
CA ARG A 381 12.68 -15.10 5.69
C ARG A 381 12.98 -16.45 6.28
N THR A 382 14.03 -17.10 5.76
CA THR A 382 14.44 -18.44 6.22
C THR A 382 14.96 -18.45 7.65
N VAL A 383 14.73 -19.55 8.35
CA VAL A 383 15.31 -19.81 9.68
C VAL A 383 16.80 -20.14 9.61
N TYR A 384 17.25 -20.69 8.49
CA TYR A 384 18.66 -20.97 8.26
C TYR A 384 19.39 -19.75 7.69
N SER A 385 20.70 -19.69 7.95
CA SER A 385 21.53 -18.64 7.38
C SER A 385 21.76 -18.87 5.88
N GLN A 386 21.61 -17.82 5.12
CA GLN A 386 22.17 -17.72 3.78
C GLN A 386 23.67 -17.39 3.90
N GLY A 387 24.53 -18.24 3.32
CA GLY A 387 25.98 -18.09 3.42
C GLY A 387 26.51 -18.35 4.84
N GLY A 388 27.52 -17.61 5.25
CA GLY A 388 28.20 -17.81 6.55
C GLY A 388 27.29 -17.50 7.73
N LEU A 389 27.48 -18.25 8.82
CA LEU A 389 26.80 -18.07 10.10
C LEU A 389 27.80 -17.73 11.20
N SER A 390 27.52 -16.69 11.96
CA SER A 390 28.16 -16.40 13.24
C SER A 390 27.14 -16.00 14.30
N LYS A 391 27.53 -16.03 15.58
CA LYS A 391 26.63 -15.60 16.68
C LYS A 391 26.19 -14.15 16.58
N THR A 392 26.91 -13.32 15.85
CA THR A 392 26.66 -11.88 15.73
C THR A 392 26.17 -11.45 14.36
N ASN A 393 26.28 -12.32 13.33
CA ASN A 393 25.90 -11.97 11.99
C ASN A 393 25.50 -13.20 11.17
N TYR A 394 24.39 -13.05 10.41
CA TYR A 394 23.83 -14.01 9.49
C TYR A 394 23.03 -13.31 8.40
N GLY A 395 22.78 -14.01 7.30
CA GLY A 395 21.85 -13.62 6.26
C GLY A 395 20.61 -14.50 6.29
N ARG A 396 19.52 -14.04 5.64
CA ARG A 396 18.31 -14.84 5.49
C ARG A 396 17.83 -14.79 4.05
N ASP A 397 17.50 -15.94 3.49
CA ASP A 397 16.90 -16.04 2.16
C ASP A 397 15.38 -15.83 2.20
N HIS A 398 14.76 -15.76 1.05
CA HIS A 398 13.30 -15.63 0.92
C HIS A 398 12.59 -16.89 1.43
N HIS A 399 11.49 -16.69 2.13
CA HIS A 399 10.68 -17.80 2.65
C HIS A 399 9.18 -17.53 2.43
N PRO A 400 8.57 -18.18 1.40
CA PRO A 400 7.17 -17.92 1.06
C PRO A 400 6.17 -18.68 1.95
N ARG A 401 6.59 -19.75 2.62
CA ARG A 401 5.69 -20.67 3.34
C ARG A 401 5.06 -20.10 4.60
N CYS A 402 5.71 -19.15 5.26
CA CYS A 402 5.09 -18.41 6.35
C CYS A 402 5.73 -17.04 6.52
N PHE A 403 4.89 -16.06 6.83
CA PHE A 403 5.32 -14.72 7.24
C PHE A 403 4.24 -14.06 8.10
N THR A 404 4.60 -12.96 8.74
CA THR A 404 3.71 -12.26 9.64
C THR A 404 3.29 -10.91 9.07
N MET A 405 1.98 -10.69 9.05
CA MET A 405 1.38 -9.38 8.85
C MET A 405 0.61 -8.97 10.10
N TRP A 406 0.25 -7.71 10.23
CA TRP A 406 -0.71 -7.29 11.23
C TRP A 406 -1.70 -6.26 10.68
N MET A 407 -2.88 -6.21 11.28
CA MET A 407 -3.93 -5.22 11.05
C MET A 407 -4.31 -4.54 12.36
N ALA A 408 -4.80 -3.29 12.26
CA ALA A 408 -5.39 -2.59 13.39
C ALA A 408 -6.55 -1.70 12.94
N GLY A 409 -7.58 -1.58 13.75
CA GLY A 409 -8.76 -0.77 13.44
C GLY A 409 -9.62 -1.32 12.30
N GLY A 410 -10.57 -0.51 11.82
CA GLY A 410 -11.44 -0.85 10.68
C GLY A 410 -12.25 -2.15 10.86
N GLY A 411 -12.54 -2.55 12.09
CA GLY A 411 -13.25 -3.80 12.40
C GLY A 411 -12.34 -5.04 12.46
N SER A 412 -11.02 -4.90 12.46
CA SER A 412 -10.10 -6.01 12.76
C SER A 412 -10.07 -6.28 14.26
N ARG A 413 -9.95 -7.55 14.66
CA ARG A 413 -9.94 -7.95 16.06
C ARG A 413 -8.56 -7.76 16.69
N GLY A 414 -8.33 -6.66 17.41
CA GLY A 414 -7.09 -6.38 18.12
C GLY A 414 -6.80 -7.36 19.27
N GLY A 415 -5.54 -7.39 19.73
CA GLY A 415 -5.11 -8.17 20.87
C GLY A 415 -5.06 -9.69 20.64
N GLN A 416 -4.84 -10.12 19.40
CA GLN A 416 -4.75 -11.56 19.08
C GLN A 416 -3.66 -11.89 18.06
N ALA A 417 -3.26 -13.16 18.05
CA ALA A 417 -2.48 -13.75 16.95
C ALA A 417 -3.29 -14.87 16.28
N TYR A 418 -3.50 -14.75 14.99
CA TYR A 418 -4.13 -15.75 14.14
C TYR A 418 -3.07 -16.61 13.47
N GLY A 419 -3.28 -17.91 13.51
CA GLY A 419 -2.39 -18.90 12.93
C GLY A 419 -1.17 -19.21 13.76
N GLU A 420 -0.58 -20.38 13.49
CA GLU A 420 0.60 -20.88 14.20
C GLU A 420 1.59 -21.46 13.20
N THR A 421 2.88 -21.34 13.52
CA THR A 421 3.99 -21.94 12.79
C THR A 421 4.67 -22.99 13.65
N ASP A 422 5.47 -23.86 13.02
CA ASP A 422 6.25 -24.89 13.71
C ASP A 422 7.35 -24.27 14.63
N ASP A 423 8.06 -25.11 15.37
CA ASP A 423 9.14 -24.70 16.27
C ASP A 423 10.31 -23.98 15.56
N PHE A 424 10.30 -23.96 14.23
CA PHE A 424 11.32 -23.31 13.40
C PHE A 424 10.83 -22.04 12.71
N SER A 425 9.54 -21.65 12.88
CA SER A 425 8.96 -20.55 12.08
C SER A 425 9.14 -20.79 10.56
N TYR A 426 8.96 -22.05 10.14
CA TYR A 426 9.25 -22.49 8.78
C TYR A 426 8.01 -23.02 8.05
N ASN A 427 7.15 -23.77 8.72
CA ASN A 427 5.88 -24.26 8.16
C ASN A 427 4.71 -23.76 9.01
N ILE A 428 3.57 -23.55 8.37
CA ILE A 428 2.32 -23.26 9.07
C ILE A 428 1.76 -24.56 9.61
N THR A 429 1.40 -24.56 10.89
CA THR A 429 0.82 -25.73 11.58
C THR A 429 -0.68 -25.55 11.84
N LYS A 430 -1.18 -24.30 11.85
CA LYS A 430 -2.59 -24.02 12.14
C LYS A 430 -3.08 -22.76 11.42
N ASN A 431 -4.31 -22.83 10.92
CA ASN A 431 -5.04 -21.70 10.35
C ASN A 431 -4.25 -20.92 9.28
N PRO A 432 -3.91 -21.55 8.13
CA PRO A 432 -3.22 -20.86 7.04
C PRO A 432 -4.07 -19.72 6.48
N CYS A 433 -3.40 -18.65 6.06
CA CYS A 433 -3.96 -17.49 5.39
C CYS A 433 -3.17 -17.19 4.11
N ASN A 434 -3.75 -17.46 2.95
CA ASN A 434 -3.13 -17.10 1.69
C ASN A 434 -3.44 -15.65 1.31
N VAL A 435 -2.81 -15.17 0.25
CA VAL A 435 -2.99 -13.78 -0.23
C VAL A 435 -4.45 -13.48 -0.64
N HIS A 436 -5.14 -14.44 -1.25
CA HIS A 436 -6.54 -14.25 -1.67
C HIS A 436 -7.50 -14.23 -0.47
N ASP A 437 -7.28 -15.09 0.56
CA ASP A 437 -8.05 -15.05 1.81
C ASP A 437 -7.88 -13.71 2.53
N PHE A 438 -6.64 -13.19 2.54
CA PHE A 438 -6.34 -11.87 3.08
C PHE A 438 -7.09 -10.77 2.32
N HIS A 439 -7.05 -10.78 0.98
CA HIS A 439 -7.77 -9.81 0.16
C HIS A 439 -9.29 -9.90 0.36
N ALA A 440 -9.86 -11.10 0.39
CA ALA A 440 -11.29 -11.31 0.65
C ALA A 440 -11.68 -10.76 2.03
N THR A 441 -10.82 -10.94 3.05
CA THR A 441 -11.05 -10.41 4.40
C THR A 441 -11.00 -8.88 4.44
N VAL A 442 -10.04 -8.26 3.76
CA VAL A 442 -9.95 -6.79 3.66
C VAL A 442 -11.16 -6.22 2.92
N LEU A 443 -11.55 -6.81 1.79
CA LEU A 443 -12.75 -6.40 1.05
C LEU A 443 -14.01 -6.54 1.90
N HIS A 444 -14.14 -7.61 2.69
CA HIS A 444 -15.27 -7.80 3.60
C HIS A 444 -15.35 -6.69 4.67
N LEU A 445 -14.21 -6.31 5.26
CA LEU A 445 -14.16 -5.18 6.21
C LEU A 445 -14.62 -3.86 5.56
N LEU A 446 -14.35 -3.69 4.27
CA LEU A 446 -14.82 -2.57 3.44
C LEU A 446 -16.29 -2.71 3.01
N GLY A 447 -16.99 -3.77 3.41
CA GLY A 447 -18.38 -4.05 3.05
C GLY A 447 -18.55 -4.65 1.66
N ILE A 448 -17.49 -5.16 1.06
CA ILE A 448 -17.47 -5.72 -0.31
C ILE A 448 -17.42 -7.25 -0.24
N ASP A 449 -18.34 -7.90 -0.94
CA ASP A 449 -18.30 -9.34 -1.20
C ASP A 449 -17.36 -9.62 -2.38
N ASN A 450 -16.26 -10.31 -2.14
CA ASN A 450 -15.25 -10.59 -3.17
C ASN A 450 -15.75 -11.53 -4.29
N GLU A 451 -16.78 -12.33 -4.06
CA GLU A 451 -17.37 -13.21 -5.09
C GLU A 451 -18.36 -12.46 -5.97
N ARG A 452 -19.13 -11.54 -5.41
CA ARG A 452 -20.15 -10.76 -6.11
C ARG A 452 -19.60 -9.53 -6.81
N PHE A 453 -18.47 -9.02 -6.32
CA PHE A 453 -17.86 -7.79 -6.85
C PHE A 453 -16.92 -8.09 -7.99
N THR A 454 -17.42 -7.86 -9.21
CA THR A 454 -16.72 -8.16 -10.46
C THR A 454 -16.64 -6.94 -11.37
N PHE A 455 -15.70 -7.00 -12.31
CA PHE A 455 -15.61 -6.10 -13.46
C PHE A 455 -15.51 -6.91 -14.75
N LYS A 456 -16.37 -6.61 -15.71
CA LYS A 456 -16.38 -7.32 -17.00
C LYS A 456 -15.23 -6.84 -17.89
N SER A 457 -14.26 -7.70 -18.14
CA SER A 457 -13.11 -7.41 -19.00
C SER A 457 -12.83 -8.60 -19.90
N SER A 458 -12.64 -8.36 -21.22
CA SER A 458 -12.38 -9.40 -22.23
C SER A 458 -13.41 -10.55 -22.20
N GLY A 459 -14.67 -10.21 -21.95
CA GLY A 459 -15.79 -11.17 -21.89
C GLY A 459 -15.92 -11.96 -20.59
N LEU A 460 -15.03 -11.76 -19.62
CA LEU A 460 -15.01 -12.46 -18.32
C LEU A 460 -15.34 -11.51 -17.18
N ASP A 461 -16.00 -12.01 -16.15
CA ASP A 461 -16.22 -11.32 -14.89
C ASP A 461 -15.00 -11.50 -14.01
N GLN A 462 -14.15 -10.46 -13.99
CA GLN A 462 -12.88 -10.44 -13.24
C GLN A 462 -13.13 -10.07 -11.79
N LYS A 463 -12.40 -10.73 -10.86
CA LYS A 463 -12.40 -10.47 -9.41
C LYS A 463 -10.99 -10.12 -8.92
N MET A 464 -10.90 -9.43 -7.79
CA MET A 464 -9.63 -9.19 -7.09
C MET A 464 -8.91 -10.49 -6.75
N THR A 465 -9.65 -11.50 -6.28
CA THR A 465 -9.13 -12.81 -5.88
C THR A 465 -8.98 -13.79 -7.03
N GLY A 466 -9.26 -13.36 -8.28
CA GLY A 466 -9.14 -14.23 -9.46
C GLY A 466 -10.14 -15.39 -9.45
N VAL A 467 -9.72 -16.54 -9.99
CA VAL A 467 -10.56 -17.76 -10.10
C VAL A 467 -10.38 -18.72 -8.93
N GLU A 468 -9.31 -18.55 -8.16
CA GLU A 468 -9.02 -19.38 -7.00
C GLU A 468 -10.03 -19.14 -5.87
N PRO A 469 -10.42 -20.17 -5.12
CA PRO A 469 -11.29 -20.00 -3.97
C PRO A 469 -10.64 -19.10 -2.92
N ALA A 470 -11.40 -18.11 -2.43
CA ALA A 470 -10.96 -17.21 -1.38
C ALA A 470 -12.02 -17.14 -0.29
N LYS A 471 -11.60 -17.22 0.96
CA LYS A 471 -12.50 -17.17 2.12
C LYS A 471 -12.22 -15.97 3.01
N VAL A 472 -13.27 -15.36 3.50
CA VAL A 472 -13.17 -14.37 4.57
C VAL A 472 -12.79 -15.09 5.87
N ILE A 473 -11.70 -14.66 6.48
CA ILE A 473 -11.25 -15.23 7.77
C ILE A 473 -11.97 -14.51 8.90
N LYS A 474 -13.08 -15.10 9.35
CA LYS A 474 -13.95 -14.50 10.37
C LYS A 474 -13.27 -14.25 11.71
N ASP A 475 -12.29 -15.07 12.06
CA ASP A 475 -11.53 -14.93 13.31
C ASP A 475 -10.70 -13.63 13.37
N LEU A 476 -10.43 -13.00 12.22
CA LEU A 476 -9.76 -11.70 12.13
C LEU A 476 -10.70 -10.52 12.36
N LEU A 477 -12.01 -10.74 12.40
CA LEU A 477 -13.05 -9.71 12.50
C LEU A 477 -13.47 -9.48 13.95
N ALA A 478 -13.71 -8.19 14.31
CA ALA A 478 -14.21 -7.78 15.62
C ALA A 478 -15.75 -7.89 15.74
#